data_ea5d82c53def1028884868d6b7992f5e
#
_entry.id   ea5d82c53def1028884868d6b7992f5e
#
_cell.length_a   1.000
_cell.length_b   1.000
_cell.length_c   1.000
_cell.angle_alpha   90.00
_cell.angle_beta   90.00
_cell.angle_gamma   90.00
#
_symmetry.space_group_name_H-M   'P 1'
#
loop_
_entity.id
_entity.type
_entity.pdbx_description
1 polymer ?
#
loop_
_entity_poly.entity_id
_entity_poly.type
_entity_poly.pdbx_seq_one_letter_code
_entity_poly.pdbx_strand_id
1 'polypeptide(L)'
;MSPSTDLVVVGLGYVGLPLASQAVNCGVRVVGFDLNEAVVAGLNAGRSHIDDLSDEDVSAMRVNGFEATTDTAVLGNADAVVICVPT
;
A
#
# COMPACT_ATOMS: atom_id res chain seq x y z
N MET A 1 -4.05 -14.92 17.05
CA MET A 1 -4.08 -15.17 15.61
C MET A 1 -3.76 -13.88 14.87
N SER A 2 -2.74 -13.91 14.05
CA SER A 2 -2.38 -12.73 13.28
C SER A 2 -3.45 -12.46 12.21
N PRO A 3 -3.86 -11.20 12.03
CA PRO A 3 -4.75 -10.88 10.92
C PRO A 3 -4.03 -11.17 9.60
N SER A 4 -4.71 -11.86 8.70
CA SER A 4 -4.18 -12.07 7.36
C SER A 4 -4.35 -10.79 6.54
N THR A 5 -3.50 -10.61 5.55
CA THR A 5 -3.62 -9.53 4.59
C THR A 5 -4.59 -9.96 3.50
N ASP A 6 -5.59 -9.13 3.23
CA ASP A 6 -6.56 -9.43 2.17
C ASP A 6 -5.97 -9.15 0.79
N LEU A 7 -5.20 -8.08 0.66
CA LEU A 7 -4.68 -7.62 -0.62
C LEU A 7 -3.27 -7.07 -0.47
N VAL A 8 -2.38 -7.50 -1.35
CA VAL A 8 -1.08 -6.85 -1.54
C VAL A 8 -1.09 -6.14 -2.88
N VAL A 9 -0.77 -4.85 -2.87
CA VAL A 9 -0.60 -4.05 -4.08
C VAL A 9 0.89 -3.94 -4.35
N VAL A 10 1.36 -4.49 -5.45
CA VAL A 10 2.77 -4.43 -5.86
C VAL A 10 2.95 -3.26 -6.81
N GLY A 11 3.79 -2.32 -6.43
CA GLY A 11 4.01 -1.08 -7.17
C GLY A 11 3.12 0.03 -6.62
N LEU A 12 3.72 0.99 -5.92
CA LEU A 12 2.99 2.03 -5.19
C LEU A 12 3.19 3.40 -5.87
N GLY A 13 3.04 3.43 -7.19
CA GLY A 13 3.09 4.65 -7.98
C GLY A 13 1.69 5.17 -8.30
N TYR A 14 1.57 5.80 -9.47
CA TYR A 14 0.35 6.51 -9.88
C TYR A 14 -0.86 5.62 -10.07
N VAL A 15 -0.68 4.32 -10.22
CA VAL A 15 -1.80 3.36 -10.37
C VAL A 15 -2.00 2.59 -9.06
N GLY A 16 -0.93 2.06 -8.50
CA GLY A 16 -1.02 1.18 -7.34
C GLY A 16 -1.44 1.87 -6.07
N LEU A 17 -0.89 3.04 -5.78
CA LEU A 17 -1.23 3.75 -4.53
C LEU A 17 -2.69 4.22 -4.51
N PRO A 18 -3.25 4.82 -5.58
CA PRO A 18 -4.69 5.11 -5.60
C PRO A 18 -5.56 3.87 -5.47
N LEU A 19 -5.16 2.75 -6.07
CA LEU A 19 -5.88 1.49 -5.92
C LEU A 19 -5.87 1.02 -4.46
N ALA A 20 -4.71 1.09 -3.81
CA ALA A 20 -4.59 0.74 -2.40
C ALA A 20 -5.49 1.62 -1.53
N SER A 21 -5.54 2.92 -1.83
CA SER A 21 -6.41 3.85 -1.12
C SER A 21 -7.88 3.47 -1.24
N GLN A 22 -8.33 3.13 -2.44
CA GLN A 22 -9.71 2.69 -2.67
C GLN A 22 -10.02 1.42 -1.89
N ALA A 23 -9.11 0.45 -1.89
CA ALA A 23 -9.31 -0.80 -1.18
C ALA A 23 -9.39 -0.58 0.34
N VAL A 24 -8.52 0.27 0.88
CA VAL A 24 -8.55 0.62 2.31
C VAL A 24 -9.88 1.26 2.67
N ASN A 25 -10.37 2.16 1.83
CA ASN A 25 -11.66 2.83 2.06
C ASN A 25 -12.84 1.86 2.02
N CYS A 26 -12.69 0.72 1.35
CA CYS A 26 -13.70 -0.34 1.33
C CYS A 26 -13.57 -1.33 2.49
N GLY A 27 -12.66 -1.10 3.42
CA GLY A 27 -12.47 -1.98 4.57
C GLY A 27 -11.55 -3.16 4.32
N VAL A 28 -10.85 -3.18 3.21
CA VAL A 28 -9.89 -4.25 2.86
C VAL A 28 -8.59 -4.03 3.61
N ARG A 29 -8.01 -5.11 4.14
CA ARG A 29 -6.69 -5.04 4.77
C ARG A 29 -5.62 -5.09 3.68
N VAL A 30 -4.94 -3.96 3.48
CA VAL A 30 -4.02 -3.77 2.37
C VAL A 30 -2.61 -3.59 2.87
N VAL A 31 -1.67 -4.30 2.25
CA VAL A 31 -0.24 -4.04 2.36
C VAL A 31 0.26 -3.62 0.99
N GLY A 32 1.02 -2.55 0.93
CA GLY A 32 1.69 -2.10 -0.29
C GLY A 32 3.12 -2.64 -0.34
N PHE A 33 3.52 -3.13 -1.49
CA PHE A 33 4.88 -3.58 -1.72
C PHE A 33 5.54 -2.72 -2.79
N ASP A 34 6.76 -2.24 -2.53
CA ASP A 34 7.55 -1.54 -3.51
C ASP A 34 9.03 -1.79 -3.22
N LEU A 35 9.84 -1.91 -4.25
CA LEU A 35 11.28 -2.10 -4.08
C LEU A 35 12.00 -0.81 -3.69
N ASN A 36 11.36 0.35 -3.88
CA ASN A 36 11.95 1.63 -3.56
C ASN A 36 11.77 1.93 -2.06
N GLU A 37 12.86 1.84 -1.33
CA GLU A 37 12.86 2.05 0.13
C GLU A 37 12.41 3.45 0.52
N ALA A 38 12.74 4.46 -0.29
CA ALA A 38 12.33 5.85 -0.01
C ALA A 38 10.82 6.01 -0.13
N VAL A 39 10.19 5.37 -1.11
CA VAL A 39 8.74 5.36 -1.27
C VAL A 39 8.09 4.71 -0.06
N VAL A 40 8.57 3.54 0.34
CA VAL A 40 8.03 2.79 1.48
C VAL A 40 8.16 3.60 2.77
N ALA A 41 9.34 4.18 3.02
CA ALA A 41 9.57 4.97 4.22
C ALA A 41 8.66 6.20 4.27
N GLY A 42 8.50 6.89 3.13
CA GLY A 42 7.64 8.06 3.04
C GLY A 42 6.18 7.72 3.32
N LEU A 43 5.67 6.65 2.72
CA LEU A 43 4.28 6.22 2.94
C LEU A 43 4.04 5.83 4.39
N ASN A 44 4.97 5.09 5.01
CA ASN A 44 4.84 4.71 6.41
C ASN A 44 4.94 5.91 7.35
N ALA A 45 5.53 7.01 6.89
CA ALA A 45 5.56 8.27 7.63
C ALA A 45 4.35 9.17 7.35
N GLY A 46 3.39 8.70 6.56
CA GLY A 46 2.18 9.45 6.23
C GLY A 46 2.37 10.48 5.13
N ARG A 47 3.36 10.30 4.27
CA ARG A 47 3.65 11.24 3.17
C ARG A 47 3.38 10.59 1.82
N SER A 48 2.72 11.35 0.95
CA SER A 48 2.48 10.92 -0.43
C SER A 48 3.64 11.34 -1.33
N HIS A 49 3.93 10.52 -2.34
CA HIS A 49 4.89 10.85 -3.39
C HIS A 49 4.22 11.06 -4.74
N ILE A 50 2.90 11.09 -4.77
CA ILE A 50 2.14 11.33 -6.01
C ILE A 50 1.12 12.45 -5.79
N ASP A 51 0.74 13.12 -6.89
CA ASP A 51 -0.15 14.27 -6.83
C ASP A 51 -1.61 13.88 -6.61
N ASP A 52 -2.00 12.66 -6.99
CA ASP A 52 -3.38 12.19 -6.90
C ASP A 52 -3.85 11.95 -5.47
N LEU A 53 -2.92 11.79 -4.54
CA LEU A 53 -3.20 11.60 -3.12
C LEU A 53 -2.41 12.61 -2.31
N SER A 54 -3.06 13.20 -1.31
CA SER A 54 -2.39 14.11 -0.38
C SER A 54 -1.72 13.33 0.75
N ASP A 55 -0.86 14.01 1.51
CA ASP A 55 -0.29 13.44 2.73
C ASP A 55 -1.40 13.07 3.72
N GLU A 56 -2.47 13.85 3.77
CA GLU A 56 -3.62 13.56 4.63
C GLU A 56 -4.30 12.26 4.22
N ASP A 57 -4.41 12.01 2.91
CA ASP A 57 -4.99 10.76 2.39
C ASP A 57 -4.14 9.57 2.81
N VAL A 58 -2.81 9.67 2.70
CA VAL A 58 -1.89 8.60 3.09
C VAL A 58 -1.95 8.38 4.62
N SER A 59 -2.00 9.45 5.39
CA SER A 59 -2.12 9.34 6.85
C SER A 59 -3.42 8.62 7.25
N ALA A 60 -4.52 8.90 6.57
CA ALA A 60 -5.79 8.23 6.81
C ALA A 60 -5.70 6.73 6.47
N MET A 61 -5.02 6.38 5.37
CA MET A 61 -4.77 4.98 5.03
C MET A 61 -4.01 4.27 6.16
N ARG A 62 -2.99 4.93 6.70
CA ARG A 62 -2.20 4.37 7.82
C ARG A 62 -3.05 4.13 9.06
N VAL A 63 -3.92 5.06 9.40
CA VAL A 63 -4.84 4.92 10.54
C VAL A 63 -5.74 3.71 10.34
N ASN A 64 -6.13 3.42 9.11
CA ASN A 64 -6.99 2.29 8.76
C ASN A 64 -6.22 0.99 8.52
N GLY A 65 -4.93 0.95 8.86
CA GLY A 65 -4.15 -0.27 8.85
C GLY A 65 -3.27 -0.52 7.64
N PHE A 66 -3.21 0.41 6.69
CA PHE A 66 -2.33 0.27 5.54
C PHE A 66 -0.86 0.31 5.98
N GLU A 67 -0.06 -0.58 5.43
CA GLU A 67 1.40 -0.57 5.60
C GLU A 67 2.07 -0.72 4.24
N ALA A 68 3.24 -0.09 4.10
CA ALA A 68 4.10 -0.30 2.95
C ALA A 68 5.35 -1.06 3.39
N THR A 69 5.88 -1.90 2.51
CA THR A 69 7.06 -2.72 2.82
C THR A 69 7.87 -3.03 1.58
N THR A 70 9.16 -3.29 1.78
CA THR A 70 10.04 -3.87 0.75
C THR A 70 10.20 -5.39 0.92
N ASP A 71 9.54 -5.99 1.89
CA ASP A 71 9.70 -7.41 2.22
C ASP A 71 8.78 -8.28 1.36
N THR A 72 9.37 -9.14 0.55
CA THR A 72 8.61 -10.04 -0.34
C THR A 72 7.82 -11.11 0.41
N ALA A 73 8.10 -11.32 1.69
CA ALA A 73 7.36 -12.30 2.49
C ALA A 73 5.87 -12.00 2.57
N VAL A 74 5.47 -10.72 2.42
CA VAL A 74 4.05 -10.35 2.45
C VAL A 74 3.26 -10.98 1.30
N LEU A 75 3.92 -11.30 0.19
CA LEU A 75 3.26 -11.86 -0.98
C LEU A 75 2.69 -13.26 -0.71
N GLY A 76 3.31 -14.01 0.19
CA GLY A 76 2.87 -15.36 0.54
C GLY A 76 1.71 -15.40 1.53
N ASN A 77 1.38 -14.28 2.16
CA ASN A 77 0.37 -14.21 3.22
C ASN A 77 -0.91 -13.50 2.78
N ALA A 78 -1.00 -13.10 1.52
CA ALA A 78 -2.13 -12.34 1.01
C ALA A 78 -3.13 -13.26 0.32
N ASP A 79 -4.43 -12.94 0.45
CA ASP A 79 -5.47 -13.62 -0.29
C ASP A 79 -5.45 -13.24 -1.77
N ALA A 80 -5.06 -12.01 -2.07
CA ALA A 80 -4.96 -11.52 -3.45
C ALA A 80 -3.75 -10.62 -3.60
N VAL A 81 -3.14 -10.64 -4.78
CA VAL A 81 -2.01 -9.78 -5.14
C VAL A 81 -2.32 -9.09 -6.45
N VAL A 82 -2.22 -7.77 -6.46
CA VAL A 82 -2.38 -6.96 -7.69
C VAL A 82 -1.05 -6.31 -8.03
N ILE A 83 -0.62 -6.50 -9.26
CA ILE A 83 0.67 -5.97 -9.73
C ILE A 83 0.41 -4.73 -10.57
N CYS A 84 0.90 -3.59 -10.12
CA CYS A 84 0.72 -2.28 -10.75
C CYS A 84 2.08 -1.69 -11.08
N VAL A 85 2.77 -2.28 -12.04
CA VAL A 85 4.10 -1.81 -12.44
C VAL A 85 3.98 -0.79 -13.58
N PRO A 86 4.86 0.21 -13.62
CA PRO A 86 4.88 1.15 -14.74
C PRO A 86 5.24 0.43 -16.03
N THR A 87 4.59 0.82 -17.09
CA THR A 87 4.85 0.29 -18.43
C THR A 87 5.78 1.22 -19.18
#